data_6b6507c52926e216dbeac9562ee55f4a
#
_entry.id   6b6507c52926e216dbeac9562ee55f4a
#
_cell.length_a   1.000
_cell.length_b   1.000
_cell.length_c   1.000
_cell.angle_alpha   90.00
_cell.angle_beta   90.00
_cell.angle_gamma   90.00
#
_symmetry.space_group_name_H-M   'P 1'
#
loop_
_entity.id
_entity.type
_entity.pdbx_description
1 polymer ?
#
loop_
_entity_poly.entity_id
_entity_poly.type
_entity_poly.pdbx_seq_one_letter_code
_entity_poly.pdbx_strand_id
1 'polypeptide(L)'
;MHRINRRDFTNTALAAAGLLAAGTPVALAGPASIIKRKIPSSGEAIPIMGLGTNRYGVGDSVDARAPLQEALARFHELGGAVIDTAPSYRSSESVLGDLITDLGIREDVFVATKVDRESGRDDSLAQTRDSARKLQTDAIDLMQVHSLRDWENNIPLLHDLKQDGRIRYVGLTTSRSSQYTEMEKAMLRHDLDFIQIDYSLEQRE
;
A
#
# COMPACT_ATOMS: atom_id res chain seq x y z
N MET A 1 26.56 -34.68 15.64
CA MET A 1 26.39 -33.44 16.38
C MET A 1 27.73 -33.03 16.99
N HIS A 2 28.48 -32.13 16.35
CA HIS A 2 29.81 -31.69 16.82
C HIS A 2 29.59 -30.63 17.89
N ARG A 3 30.03 -30.88 19.13
CA ARG A 3 30.00 -29.89 20.21
C ARG A 3 31.19 -28.94 20.05
N ILE A 4 30.93 -27.69 19.72
CA ILE A 4 31.93 -26.62 19.73
C ILE A 4 32.36 -26.42 21.20
N ASN A 5 33.66 -26.53 21.47
CA ASN A 5 34.20 -26.35 22.81
C ASN A 5 34.64 -24.88 23.05
N ARG A 6 34.92 -24.50 24.31
CA ARG A 6 35.31 -23.11 24.70
C ARG A 6 36.59 -22.62 23.97
N ARG A 7 37.51 -23.51 23.60
CA ARG A 7 38.73 -23.12 22.88
C ARG A 7 38.43 -22.72 21.43
N ASP A 8 37.49 -23.41 20.76
CA ASP A 8 37.11 -23.11 19.38
C ASP A 8 36.41 -21.76 19.32
N PHE A 9 35.60 -21.43 20.33
CA PHE A 9 34.92 -20.11 20.42
C PHE A 9 35.92 -18.95 20.63
N THR A 10 36.94 -19.13 21.49
CA THR A 10 37.98 -18.12 21.75
C THR A 10 38.87 -17.90 20.51
N ASN A 11 39.22 -18.95 19.79
CA ASN A 11 40.02 -18.82 18.58
C ASN A 11 39.24 -18.13 17.43
N THR A 12 37.95 -18.36 17.32
CA THR A 12 37.09 -17.66 16.35
C THR A 12 36.93 -16.19 16.70
N ALA A 13 36.81 -15.84 17.99
CA ALA A 13 36.75 -14.47 18.46
C ALA A 13 38.04 -13.69 18.23
N LEU A 14 39.21 -14.31 18.42
CA LEU A 14 40.52 -13.72 18.12
C LEU A 14 40.75 -13.52 16.62
N ALA A 15 40.27 -14.42 15.77
CA ALA A 15 40.37 -14.28 14.32
C ALA A 15 39.47 -13.09 13.82
N ALA A 16 38.31 -12.89 14.43
CA ALA A 16 37.44 -11.74 14.13
C ALA A 16 38.06 -10.40 14.59
N ALA A 17 38.74 -10.38 15.74
CA ALA A 17 39.45 -9.19 16.23
C ALA A 17 40.69 -8.85 15.37
N GLY A 18 41.37 -9.86 14.82
CA GLY A 18 42.51 -9.66 13.91
C GLY A 18 42.13 -9.05 12.55
N LEU A 19 40.94 -9.35 12.04
CA LEU A 19 40.42 -8.76 10.81
C LEU A 19 40.04 -7.27 10.95
N LEU A 20 39.62 -6.85 12.16
CA LEU A 20 39.35 -5.44 12.47
C LEU A 20 40.65 -4.60 12.57
N ALA A 21 41.79 -5.22 12.93
CA ALA A 21 43.10 -4.56 12.98
C ALA A 21 43.77 -4.43 11.59
N ALA A 22 43.33 -5.19 10.60
CA ALA A 22 43.90 -5.16 9.24
C ALA A 22 43.31 -4.06 8.33
N GLY A 23 42.42 -3.18 8.84
CA GLY A 23 41.92 -2.01 8.10
C GLY A 23 41.13 -2.36 6.84
N THR A 24 40.61 -3.60 6.69
CA THR A 24 39.65 -3.89 5.62
C THR A 24 38.36 -3.13 5.91
N PRO A 25 37.90 -2.23 5.02
CA PRO A 25 36.62 -1.60 5.24
C PRO A 25 35.56 -2.69 5.27
N VAL A 26 34.98 -2.94 6.47
CA VAL A 26 33.71 -3.63 6.53
C VAL A 26 32.76 -2.72 5.81
N ALA A 27 32.41 -3.06 4.56
CA ALA A 27 31.37 -2.37 3.87
C ALA A 27 30.11 -2.52 4.72
N LEU A 28 29.78 -1.48 5.48
CA LEU A 28 28.47 -1.36 6.09
C LEU A 28 27.49 -1.49 4.91
N ALA A 29 26.74 -2.57 4.86
CA ALA A 29 25.69 -2.71 3.88
C ALA A 29 24.85 -1.43 4.00
N GLY A 30 24.84 -0.63 2.94
CA GLY A 30 23.98 0.56 2.88
C GLY A 30 22.54 0.14 3.19
N PRO A 31 21.67 1.07 3.56
CA PRO A 31 20.29 0.74 3.88
C PRO A 31 19.74 -0.13 2.75
N ALA A 32 19.23 -1.31 3.10
CA ALA A 32 18.71 -2.26 2.12
C ALA A 32 17.65 -1.54 1.29
N SER A 33 17.88 -1.40 -0.03
CA SER A 33 16.92 -0.74 -0.91
C SER A 33 15.64 -1.57 -0.93
N ILE A 34 14.50 -0.91 -0.72
CA ILE A 34 13.21 -1.57 -0.79
C ILE A 34 13.00 -2.19 -2.18
N ILE A 35 12.50 -3.43 -2.21
CA ILE A 35 12.21 -4.09 -3.48
C ILE A 35 11.04 -3.39 -4.17
N LYS A 36 11.20 -3.05 -5.46
CA LYS A 36 10.16 -2.45 -6.29
C LYS A 36 9.75 -3.40 -7.41
N ARG A 37 8.50 -3.28 -7.87
CA ARG A 37 7.97 -3.97 -9.06
C ARG A 37 7.30 -2.95 -9.97
N LYS A 38 7.41 -3.20 -11.26
CA LYS A 38 6.75 -2.37 -12.28
C LYS A 38 5.27 -2.72 -12.38
N ILE A 39 4.44 -1.70 -12.45
CA ILE A 39 3.04 -1.82 -12.85
C ILE A 39 3.04 -2.18 -14.34
N PRO A 40 2.44 -3.31 -14.77
CA PRO A 40 2.53 -3.78 -16.15
C PRO A 40 2.01 -2.78 -17.18
N SER A 41 0.93 -2.06 -16.87
CA SER A 41 0.26 -1.12 -17.79
C SER A 41 1.06 0.16 -18.05
N SER A 42 1.91 0.62 -17.10
CA SER A 42 2.62 1.90 -17.19
C SER A 42 4.13 1.78 -17.14
N GLY A 43 4.66 0.70 -16.58
CA GLY A 43 6.09 0.55 -16.29
C GLY A 43 6.56 1.31 -15.04
N GLU A 44 5.69 2.05 -14.34
CA GLU A 44 6.00 2.71 -13.07
C GLU A 44 6.42 1.70 -12.01
N ALA A 45 7.51 1.97 -11.30
CA ALA A 45 8.07 1.07 -10.29
C ALA A 45 7.64 1.50 -8.88
N ILE A 46 6.83 0.70 -8.22
CA ILE A 46 6.36 0.92 -6.86
C ILE A 46 6.94 -0.12 -5.87
N PRO A 47 7.09 0.22 -4.57
CA PRO A 47 7.47 -0.74 -3.55
C PRO A 47 6.48 -1.90 -3.46
N ILE A 48 7.00 -3.12 -3.20
CA ILE A 48 6.15 -4.31 -3.02
C ILE A 48 5.48 -4.39 -1.64
N MET A 49 5.93 -3.56 -0.69
CA MET A 49 5.35 -3.47 0.64
C MET A 49 4.48 -2.23 0.72
N GLY A 50 3.26 -2.40 1.22
CA GLY A 50 2.30 -1.33 1.43
C GLY A 50 1.84 -1.25 2.89
N LEU A 51 1.33 -0.07 3.26
CA LEU A 51 0.73 0.23 4.56
C LEU A 51 -0.80 0.21 4.43
N GLY A 52 -1.47 -0.70 5.16
CA GLY A 52 -2.93 -0.70 5.29
C GLY A 52 -3.40 0.19 6.44
N THR A 53 -4.47 0.96 6.21
CA THR A 53 -4.91 2.00 7.15
C THR A 53 -6.30 1.77 7.75
N ASN A 54 -6.80 0.54 7.79
CA ASN A 54 -8.13 0.24 8.34
C ASN A 54 -8.31 0.63 9.82
N ARG A 55 -7.22 0.92 10.53
CA ARG A 55 -7.22 1.41 11.92
C ARG A 55 -6.87 2.89 12.08
N TYR A 56 -6.69 3.63 10.98
CA TYR A 56 -6.39 5.07 11.00
C TYR A 56 -7.64 5.94 11.26
N GLY A 57 -8.84 5.37 11.26
CA GLY A 57 -10.10 6.06 11.53
C GLY A 57 -10.29 6.46 13.00
N VAL A 58 -9.41 7.28 13.54
CA VAL A 58 -9.34 7.74 14.94
C VAL A 58 -9.94 9.15 15.16
N GLY A 59 -10.46 9.78 14.11
CA GLY A 59 -11.01 11.14 14.17
C GLY A 59 -9.93 12.20 14.42
N ASP A 60 -10.29 13.26 15.18
CA ASP A 60 -9.43 14.41 15.39
C ASP A 60 -8.60 14.37 16.70
N SER A 61 -8.55 13.23 17.35
CA SER A 61 -7.75 13.04 18.58
C SER A 61 -6.26 13.14 18.28
N VAL A 62 -5.60 14.16 18.80
CA VAL A 62 -4.16 14.39 18.65
C VAL A 62 -3.36 13.20 19.21
N ASP A 63 -3.71 12.73 20.41
CA ASP A 63 -3.02 11.61 21.06
C ASP A 63 -3.16 10.29 20.27
N ALA A 64 -4.32 10.08 19.60
CA ALA A 64 -4.53 8.90 18.78
C ALA A 64 -3.87 9.01 17.40
N ARG A 65 -3.69 10.23 16.87
CA ARG A 65 -3.03 10.49 15.58
C ARG A 65 -1.49 10.43 15.68
N ALA A 66 -0.91 10.86 16.81
CA ALA A 66 0.56 10.93 16.97
C ALA A 66 1.29 9.61 16.64
N PRO A 67 0.91 8.44 17.18
CA PRO A 67 1.57 7.18 16.82
C PRO A 67 1.34 6.78 15.35
N LEU A 68 0.24 7.20 14.71
CA LEU A 68 -0.01 6.94 13.30
C LEU A 68 0.89 7.82 12.42
N GLN A 69 1.10 9.07 12.80
CA GLN A 69 2.02 9.98 12.13
C GLN A 69 3.46 9.47 12.22
N GLU A 70 3.90 9.03 13.40
CA GLU A 70 5.23 8.45 13.58
C GLU A 70 5.42 7.18 12.72
N ALA A 71 4.42 6.29 12.71
CA ALA A 71 4.45 5.07 11.89
C ALA A 71 4.52 5.39 10.39
N LEU A 72 3.74 6.38 9.91
CA LEU A 72 3.74 6.81 8.53
C LEU A 72 5.07 7.46 8.14
N ALA A 73 5.60 8.36 8.99
CA ALA A 73 6.91 8.97 8.77
C ALA A 73 8.02 7.92 8.68
N ARG A 74 8.02 6.96 9.62
CA ARG A 74 9.00 5.87 9.61
C ARG A 74 8.86 4.95 8.41
N PHE A 75 7.63 4.64 7.98
CA PHE A 75 7.36 3.87 6.76
C PHE A 75 7.96 4.58 5.54
N HIS A 76 7.74 5.88 5.39
CA HIS A 76 8.28 6.69 4.29
C HIS A 76 9.82 6.76 4.34
N GLU A 77 10.43 7.05 5.50
CA GLU A 77 11.88 7.08 5.68
C GLU A 77 12.57 5.76 5.26
N LEU A 78 11.91 4.63 5.45
CA LEU A 78 12.39 3.31 5.03
C LEU A 78 12.16 3.01 3.55
N GLY A 79 11.65 3.98 2.76
CA GLY A 79 11.37 3.87 1.34
C GLY A 79 10.01 3.25 1.01
N GLY A 80 9.13 3.10 1.99
CA GLY A 80 7.73 2.73 1.77
C GLY A 80 6.98 3.86 1.08
N ALA A 81 6.08 3.51 0.14
CA ALA A 81 5.31 4.51 -0.61
C ALA A 81 3.84 4.09 -0.80
N VAL A 82 3.54 2.81 -0.91
CA VAL A 82 2.16 2.35 -1.18
C VAL A 82 1.33 2.39 0.09
N ILE A 83 0.20 3.10 0.06
CA ILE A 83 -0.71 3.25 1.21
C ILE A 83 -2.12 2.90 0.74
N ASP A 84 -2.77 1.94 1.43
CA ASP A 84 -4.13 1.48 1.12
C ASP A 84 -5.13 1.93 2.19
N THR A 85 -6.20 2.57 1.75
CA THR A 85 -7.33 3.02 2.58
C THR A 85 -8.67 2.70 1.93
N ALA A 86 -9.78 3.09 2.55
CA ALA A 86 -11.13 2.99 1.99
C ALA A 86 -12.12 3.92 2.70
N PRO A 87 -13.21 4.37 2.04
CA PRO A 87 -14.28 5.14 2.65
C PRO A 87 -14.93 4.43 3.84
N SER A 88 -15.02 3.10 3.81
CA SER A 88 -15.57 2.25 4.89
C SER A 88 -14.69 2.18 6.15
N TYR A 89 -13.47 2.73 6.11
CA TYR A 89 -12.56 2.72 7.26
C TYR A 89 -12.76 3.96 8.18
N ARG A 90 -14.02 4.35 8.39
CA ARG A 90 -14.41 5.50 9.23
C ARG A 90 -13.77 6.80 8.74
N SER A 91 -13.00 7.49 9.58
CA SER A 91 -12.29 8.73 9.22
C SER A 91 -10.88 8.51 8.64
N SER A 92 -10.54 7.27 8.25
CA SER A 92 -9.18 6.92 7.81
C SER A 92 -8.69 7.78 6.64
N GLU A 93 -9.53 8.04 5.63
CA GLU A 93 -9.15 8.89 4.50
C GLU A 93 -8.82 10.32 4.92
N SER A 94 -9.62 10.94 5.82
CA SER A 94 -9.35 12.28 6.32
C SER A 94 -8.10 12.33 7.17
N VAL A 95 -7.95 11.38 8.11
CA VAL A 95 -6.73 11.28 8.94
C VAL A 95 -5.49 11.11 8.08
N LEU A 96 -5.56 10.23 7.09
CA LEU A 96 -4.43 9.98 6.18
C LEU A 96 -4.08 11.22 5.35
N GLY A 97 -5.08 11.91 4.80
CA GLY A 97 -4.88 13.15 4.05
C GLY A 97 -4.17 14.22 4.88
N ASP A 98 -4.61 14.43 6.13
CA ASP A 98 -3.98 15.36 7.06
C ASP A 98 -2.53 14.96 7.34
N LEU A 99 -2.28 13.68 7.69
CA LEU A 99 -0.93 13.20 8.02
C LEU A 99 0.05 13.27 6.84
N ILE A 100 -0.39 12.95 5.63
CA ILE A 100 0.42 13.07 4.40
C ILE A 100 0.78 14.53 4.15
N THR A 101 -0.19 15.45 4.34
CA THR A 101 -0.01 16.89 4.16
C THR A 101 0.96 17.44 5.22
N ASP A 102 0.75 17.10 6.50
CA ASP A 102 1.60 17.55 7.60
C ASP A 102 3.06 17.09 7.45
N LEU A 103 3.26 15.89 6.91
CA LEU A 103 4.60 15.35 6.63
C LEU A 103 5.19 15.87 5.30
N GLY A 104 4.40 16.49 4.43
CA GLY A 104 4.83 16.99 3.13
C GLY A 104 5.26 15.91 2.14
N ILE A 105 4.68 14.70 2.21
CA ILE A 105 5.12 13.52 1.45
C ILE A 105 4.15 13.10 0.32
N ARG A 106 3.19 13.96 -0.07
CA ARG A 106 2.17 13.60 -1.08
C ARG A 106 2.76 13.09 -2.39
N GLU A 107 3.81 13.74 -2.86
CA GLU A 107 4.47 13.39 -4.14
C GLU A 107 5.30 12.10 -4.07
N ASP A 108 5.63 11.66 -2.86
CA ASP A 108 6.47 10.48 -2.63
C ASP A 108 5.64 9.21 -2.39
N VAL A 109 4.32 9.34 -2.19
CA VAL A 109 3.44 8.22 -1.86
C VAL A 109 2.46 7.88 -2.97
N PHE A 110 2.13 6.61 -3.07
CA PHE A 110 1.12 6.04 -3.95
C PHE A 110 -0.09 5.66 -3.12
N VAL A 111 -1.17 6.43 -3.20
CA VAL A 111 -2.37 6.26 -2.37
C VAL A 111 -3.43 5.48 -3.12
N ALA A 112 -3.80 4.33 -2.58
CA ALA A 112 -4.91 3.51 -3.04
C ALA A 112 -6.13 3.69 -2.13
N THR A 113 -7.30 3.95 -2.71
CA THR A 113 -8.58 3.91 -2.02
C THR A 113 -9.63 3.17 -2.83
N LYS A 114 -10.90 3.19 -2.40
CA LYS A 114 -11.92 2.32 -2.95
C LYS A 114 -13.25 3.04 -3.17
N VAL A 115 -14.06 2.51 -4.10
CA VAL A 115 -15.48 2.84 -4.25
C VAL A 115 -16.30 1.63 -3.82
N ASP A 116 -17.34 1.84 -3.00
CA ASP A 116 -18.19 0.77 -2.45
C ASP A 116 -19.69 1.03 -2.59
N ARG A 117 -20.08 1.96 -3.49
CA ARG A 117 -21.48 2.29 -3.73
C ARG A 117 -22.15 1.29 -4.67
N GLU A 118 -23.40 1.01 -4.37
CA GLU A 118 -24.29 0.12 -5.14
C GLU A 118 -25.56 0.87 -5.60
N SER A 119 -25.63 2.18 -5.31
CA SER A 119 -26.81 3.02 -5.59
C SER A 119 -26.75 3.70 -6.96
N GLY A 120 -25.76 3.32 -7.78
CA GLY A 120 -25.57 3.82 -9.13
C GLY A 120 -24.40 4.79 -9.30
N ARG A 121 -24.21 5.19 -10.56
CA ARG A 121 -23.04 5.95 -11.04
C ARG A 121 -22.83 7.29 -10.31
N ASP A 122 -23.91 8.04 -10.08
CA ASP A 122 -23.80 9.37 -9.46
C ASP A 122 -23.33 9.29 -8.01
N ASP A 123 -23.82 8.31 -7.25
CA ASP A 123 -23.38 8.07 -5.86
C ASP A 123 -21.92 7.62 -5.80
N SER A 124 -21.50 6.78 -6.72
CA SER A 124 -20.11 6.34 -6.83
C SER A 124 -19.17 7.48 -7.22
N LEU A 125 -19.61 8.35 -8.14
CA LEU A 125 -18.89 9.56 -8.52
C LEU A 125 -18.78 10.55 -7.35
N ALA A 126 -19.87 10.75 -6.60
CA ALA A 126 -19.87 11.59 -5.41
C ALA A 126 -18.93 11.07 -4.33
N GLN A 127 -18.93 9.75 -4.10
CA GLN A 127 -18.00 9.12 -3.17
C GLN A 127 -16.53 9.29 -3.59
N THR A 128 -16.22 9.11 -4.88
CA THR A 128 -14.84 9.29 -5.38
C THR A 128 -14.36 10.74 -5.20
N ARG A 129 -15.22 11.72 -5.45
CA ARG A 129 -14.91 13.13 -5.20
C ARG A 129 -14.71 13.44 -3.71
N ASP A 130 -15.52 12.81 -2.84
CA ASP A 130 -15.37 12.95 -1.38
C ASP A 130 -14.05 12.31 -0.88
N SER A 131 -13.67 11.15 -1.43
CA SER A 131 -12.38 10.52 -1.15
C SER A 131 -11.20 11.41 -1.57
N ALA A 132 -11.22 11.99 -2.77
CA ALA A 132 -10.18 12.90 -3.24
C ALA A 132 -10.05 14.14 -2.32
N ARG A 133 -11.19 14.72 -1.92
CA ARG A 133 -11.23 15.84 -0.97
C ARG A 133 -10.65 15.47 0.39
N LYS A 134 -10.98 14.30 0.95
CA LYS A 134 -10.48 13.81 2.24
C LYS A 134 -8.99 13.50 2.19
N LEU A 135 -8.52 12.94 1.09
CA LEU A 135 -7.12 12.62 0.84
C LEU A 135 -6.30 13.85 0.40
N GLN A 136 -6.95 15.02 0.25
CA GLN A 136 -6.34 16.29 -0.13
C GLN A 136 -5.52 16.17 -1.43
N THR A 137 -6.09 15.56 -2.47
CA THR A 137 -5.42 15.32 -3.75
C THR A 137 -6.35 15.64 -4.92
N ASP A 138 -5.80 16.16 -6.01
CA ASP A 138 -6.52 16.38 -7.27
C ASP A 138 -6.69 15.09 -8.08
N ALA A 139 -5.74 14.15 -7.93
CA ALA A 139 -5.77 12.85 -8.58
C ALA A 139 -5.39 11.75 -7.59
N ILE A 140 -6.23 10.72 -7.50
CA ILE A 140 -5.98 9.51 -6.69
C ILE A 140 -5.11 8.55 -7.50
N ASP A 141 -4.06 7.98 -6.89
CA ASP A 141 -3.17 7.07 -7.62
C ASP A 141 -3.90 5.80 -8.05
N LEU A 142 -4.58 5.11 -7.14
CA LEU A 142 -5.33 3.90 -7.45
C LEU A 142 -6.74 3.96 -6.84
N MET A 143 -7.76 3.90 -7.67
CA MET A 143 -9.15 3.69 -7.24
C MET A 143 -9.58 2.28 -7.55
N GLN A 144 -10.12 1.58 -6.55
CA GLN A 144 -10.51 0.18 -6.66
C GLN A 144 -12.00 -0.02 -6.37
N VAL A 145 -12.65 -0.95 -7.05
CA VAL A 145 -13.99 -1.39 -6.66
C VAL A 145 -13.88 -2.30 -5.43
N HIS A 146 -14.52 -1.93 -4.33
CA HIS A 146 -14.42 -2.60 -3.04
C HIS A 146 -15.29 -3.85 -2.97
N SER A 147 -14.66 -5.01 -2.77
CA SER A 147 -15.37 -6.29 -2.59
C SER A 147 -16.36 -6.63 -3.71
N LEU A 148 -16.00 -6.32 -4.95
CA LEU A 148 -16.82 -6.54 -6.16
C LEU A 148 -18.17 -5.79 -6.17
N ARG A 149 -18.38 -4.78 -5.32
CA ARG A 149 -19.66 -4.10 -5.22
C ARG A 149 -20.00 -3.35 -6.51
N ASP A 150 -21.08 -3.76 -7.14
CA ASP A 150 -21.58 -3.16 -8.39
C ASP A 150 -20.46 -2.93 -9.42
N TRP A 151 -19.57 -3.93 -9.58
CA TRP A 151 -18.39 -3.81 -10.42
C TRP A 151 -18.73 -3.54 -11.90
N GLU A 152 -19.88 -4.04 -12.38
CA GLU A 152 -20.35 -3.85 -13.76
C GLU A 152 -20.62 -2.37 -14.07
N ASN A 153 -21.04 -1.57 -13.08
CA ASN A 153 -21.24 -0.12 -13.22
C ASN A 153 -20.03 0.69 -12.75
N ASN A 154 -19.35 0.24 -11.69
CA ASN A 154 -18.25 0.99 -11.10
C ASN A 154 -16.97 0.94 -11.95
N ILE A 155 -16.59 -0.20 -12.55
CA ILE A 155 -15.38 -0.27 -13.39
C ILE A 155 -15.45 0.69 -14.58
N PRO A 156 -16.53 0.74 -15.38
CA PRO A 156 -16.68 1.74 -16.45
C PRO A 156 -16.56 3.18 -15.94
N LEU A 157 -17.15 3.52 -14.77
CA LEU A 157 -16.98 4.83 -14.17
C LEU A 157 -15.50 5.14 -13.86
N LEU A 158 -14.76 4.17 -13.28
CA LEU A 158 -13.35 4.36 -12.98
C LEU A 158 -12.51 4.55 -14.25
N HIS A 159 -12.85 3.88 -15.35
CA HIS A 159 -12.19 4.13 -16.64
C HIS A 159 -12.41 5.55 -17.15
N ASP A 160 -13.64 6.08 -17.03
CA ASP A 160 -13.91 7.47 -17.41
C ASP A 160 -13.10 8.45 -16.53
N LEU A 161 -13.05 8.21 -15.21
CA LEU A 161 -12.26 9.03 -14.29
C LEU A 161 -10.75 8.96 -14.56
N LYS A 162 -10.26 7.81 -15.04
CA LYS A 162 -8.87 7.65 -15.49
C LYS A 162 -8.60 8.47 -16.77
N GLN A 163 -9.52 8.46 -17.74
CA GLN A 163 -9.41 9.28 -18.95
C GLN A 163 -9.44 10.77 -18.62
N ASP A 164 -10.24 11.19 -17.64
CA ASP A 164 -10.33 12.56 -17.15
C ASP A 164 -9.13 12.99 -16.27
N GLY A 165 -8.18 12.08 -16.01
CA GLY A 165 -7.01 12.35 -15.16
C GLY A 165 -7.33 12.51 -13.67
N ARG A 166 -8.52 12.10 -13.22
CA ARG A 166 -8.95 12.17 -11.81
C ARG A 166 -8.43 11.00 -10.97
N ILE A 167 -8.10 9.90 -11.63
CA ILE A 167 -7.41 8.74 -11.06
C ILE A 167 -6.34 8.27 -12.04
N ARG A 168 -5.28 7.61 -11.53
CA ARG A 168 -4.19 7.11 -12.39
C ARG A 168 -4.37 5.65 -12.76
N TYR A 169 -4.85 4.83 -11.83
CA TYR A 169 -5.02 3.39 -12.00
C TYR A 169 -6.38 2.91 -11.55
N VAL A 170 -6.86 1.86 -12.21
CA VAL A 170 -8.14 1.19 -11.91
C VAL A 170 -7.87 -0.19 -11.32
N GLY A 171 -8.57 -0.52 -10.23
CA GLY A 171 -8.43 -1.82 -9.58
C GLY A 171 -9.74 -2.44 -9.11
N LEU A 172 -9.64 -3.67 -8.65
CA LEU A 172 -10.74 -4.47 -8.14
C LEU A 172 -10.29 -5.27 -6.91
N THR A 173 -11.14 -5.35 -5.86
CA THR A 173 -10.76 -6.03 -4.63
C THR A 173 -11.76 -7.08 -4.21
N THR A 174 -11.27 -8.16 -3.59
CA THR A 174 -12.04 -9.05 -2.73
C THR A 174 -11.16 -9.65 -1.63
N SER A 175 -11.76 -9.95 -0.48
CA SER A 175 -11.16 -10.73 0.61
C SER A 175 -11.90 -12.05 0.85
N ARG A 176 -12.64 -12.54 -0.15
CA ARG A 176 -13.48 -13.74 -0.04
C ARG A 176 -13.22 -14.67 -1.20
N SER A 177 -12.70 -15.86 -0.92
CA SER A 177 -12.48 -16.91 -1.94
C SER A 177 -13.76 -17.28 -2.71
N SER A 178 -14.93 -17.20 -2.08
CA SER A 178 -16.22 -17.42 -2.74
C SER A 178 -16.54 -16.43 -3.87
N GLN A 179 -15.82 -15.32 -3.94
CA GLN A 179 -15.99 -14.29 -4.97
C GLN A 179 -14.96 -14.38 -6.11
N TYR A 180 -14.00 -15.31 -6.07
CA TYR A 180 -12.94 -15.40 -7.08
C TYR A 180 -13.47 -15.66 -8.49
N THR A 181 -14.48 -16.52 -8.63
CA THR A 181 -15.12 -16.75 -9.95
C THR A 181 -15.73 -15.48 -10.54
N GLU A 182 -16.32 -14.63 -9.69
CA GLU A 182 -16.89 -13.36 -10.14
C GLU A 182 -15.80 -12.33 -10.45
N MET A 183 -14.72 -12.31 -9.66
CA MET A 183 -13.54 -11.50 -9.94
C MET A 183 -12.90 -11.86 -11.28
N GLU A 184 -12.77 -13.16 -11.58
CA GLU A 184 -12.26 -13.64 -12.86
C GLU A 184 -13.11 -13.15 -14.04
N LYS A 185 -14.44 -13.17 -13.91
CA LYS A 185 -15.34 -12.62 -14.95
C LYS A 185 -15.09 -11.12 -15.19
N ALA A 186 -14.90 -10.34 -14.12
CA ALA A 186 -14.59 -8.92 -14.24
C ALA A 186 -13.24 -8.70 -14.93
N MET A 187 -12.20 -9.47 -14.56
CA MET A 187 -10.87 -9.43 -15.19
C MET A 187 -10.89 -9.79 -16.67
N LEU A 188 -11.76 -10.71 -17.09
CA LEU A 188 -11.90 -11.08 -18.50
C LEU A 188 -12.67 -10.04 -19.34
N ARG A 189 -13.43 -9.15 -18.71
CA ARG A 189 -14.28 -8.15 -19.39
C ARG A 189 -13.69 -6.75 -19.39
N HIS A 190 -12.78 -6.45 -18.46
CA HIS A 190 -12.26 -5.10 -18.26
C HIS A 190 -10.74 -5.10 -18.09
N ASP A 191 -10.11 -4.07 -18.64
CA ASP A 191 -8.69 -3.81 -18.41
C ASP A 191 -8.49 -3.23 -17.00
N LEU A 192 -7.89 -4.01 -16.11
CA LEU A 192 -7.57 -3.62 -14.75
C LEU A 192 -6.06 -3.46 -14.60
N ASP A 193 -5.64 -2.38 -13.92
CA ASP A 193 -4.23 -2.18 -13.59
C ASP A 193 -3.84 -3.00 -12.34
N PHE A 194 -4.78 -3.17 -11.40
CA PHE A 194 -4.58 -3.86 -10.12
C PHE A 194 -5.72 -4.79 -9.76
N ILE A 195 -5.36 -5.88 -9.12
CA ILE A 195 -6.28 -6.69 -8.32
C ILE A 195 -5.75 -6.81 -6.89
N GLN A 196 -6.65 -6.79 -5.90
CA GLN A 196 -6.31 -7.00 -4.50
C GLN A 196 -7.12 -8.18 -3.97
N ILE A 197 -6.42 -9.22 -3.52
CA ILE A 197 -7.00 -10.43 -2.95
C ILE A 197 -6.37 -10.72 -1.59
N ASP A 198 -7.03 -11.53 -0.78
CA ASP A 198 -6.45 -12.11 0.41
C ASP A 198 -5.38 -13.15 0.03
N TYR A 199 -4.26 -13.07 0.71
CA TYR A 199 -3.16 -14.01 0.56
C TYR A 199 -2.46 -14.22 1.90
N SER A 200 -2.32 -15.47 2.32
CA SER A 200 -1.62 -15.84 3.54
C SER A 200 -0.88 -17.16 3.38
N LEU A 201 -0.14 -17.57 4.40
CA LEU A 201 0.51 -18.89 4.40
C LEU A 201 -0.49 -20.05 4.35
N GLU A 202 -1.72 -19.81 4.83
CA GLU A 202 -2.81 -20.78 4.86
C GLU A 202 -3.72 -20.71 3.63
N GLN A 203 -3.74 -19.56 2.94
CA GLN A 203 -4.57 -19.30 1.77
C GLN A 203 -3.67 -18.94 0.60
N ARG A 204 -3.36 -19.92 -0.23
CA ARG A 204 -2.43 -19.81 -1.38
C ARG A 204 -3.07 -20.25 -2.70
N GLU A 205 -4.37 -20.49 -2.72
CA GLU A 205 -5.12 -20.95 -3.90
C GLU A 205 -5.38 -19.82 -4.87
#